data_d42f3f6c23686cecbca7aa20dabeb0c1
#
_entry.id   d42f3f6c23686cecbca7aa20dabeb0c1
#
_cell.length_a   1.000
_cell.length_b   1.000
_cell.length_c   1.000
_cell.angle_alpha   90.00
_cell.angle_beta   90.00
_cell.angle_gamma   90.00
#
_symmetry.space_group_name_H-M   'P 1'
#
loop_
_entity.id
_entity.type
_entity.pdbx_description
1 polymer ?
#
loop_
_entity_poly.entity_id
_entity_poly.type
_entity_poly.pdbx_seq_one_letter_code
_entity_poly.pdbx_strand_id
1 'polypeptide(L)'
;RNSCSKLSQSSFAFPLTICIIKKHIVMSKIDFLKEQIIEARTFVNRLMSELPEDLWYVIPEGTDSNFIWQVGHLLVSQNFHTLTAVTGVNEKVGRLVPIQKYNRIFNGMGTLHRSIEEGLIPVAELREQTEIIHQICIENLETLNDDVLAECLQPLPFKHPVAETKYEALSWSFKHEMWHSAEMEAIKRELGYPIVWMEG
;
A
#
# COMPACT_ATOMS: atom_id res chain seq x y z
N ARG A 1 14.15 37.02 82.82
CA ARG A 1 14.93 35.85 82.38
C ARG A 1 14.34 35.42 81.02
N ASN A 2 15.03 35.86 79.94
CA ASN A 2 14.61 35.66 78.57
C ASN A 2 15.23 34.38 78.01
N SER A 3 14.42 33.51 77.47
CA SER A 3 14.88 32.38 76.71
C SER A 3 14.45 32.60 75.19
N CYS A 4 15.42 32.78 74.39
CA CYS A 4 15.27 33.02 72.93
C CYS A 4 15.29 31.66 72.24
N SER A 5 14.17 31.26 71.69
CA SER A 5 14.06 30.04 70.87
C SER A 5 14.42 30.35 69.42
N LYS A 6 15.44 29.65 68.83
CA LYS A 6 15.86 29.70 67.46
C LYS A 6 14.87 28.97 66.54
N LEU A 7 14.28 29.69 65.62
CA LEU A 7 13.53 29.12 64.52
C LEU A 7 14.51 28.61 63.43
N SER A 8 14.47 27.32 63.16
CA SER A 8 15.19 26.69 62.08
C SER A 8 14.43 26.94 60.74
N GLN A 9 15.07 27.60 59.81
CA GLN A 9 14.56 27.71 58.46
C GLN A 9 14.83 26.41 57.70
N SER A 10 13.78 25.62 57.41
CA SER A 10 13.85 24.52 56.49
C SER A 10 13.67 25.04 55.07
N SER A 11 14.75 24.95 54.29
CA SER A 11 14.77 25.25 52.88
C SER A 11 14.05 24.13 52.11
N PHE A 12 12.84 24.40 51.64
CA PHE A 12 12.15 23.54 50.67
C PHE A 12 12.70 23.79 49.25
N ALA A 13 13.57 22.90 48.77
CA ALA A 13 13.95 22.85 47.37
C ALA A 13 12.82 22.22 46.57
N PHE A 14 12.16 23.00 45.72
CA PHE A 14 11.23 22.47 44.70
C PHE A 14 12.02 21.76 43.61
N PRO A 15 11.68 20.52 43.26
CA PRO A 15 12.31 19.88 42.10
C PRO A 15 11.90 20.62 40.85
N LEU A 16 12.89 21.08 40.08
CA LEU A 16 12.71 21.58 38.72
C LEU A 16 12.18 20.42 37.85
N THR A 17 10.87 20.40 37.65
CA THR A 17 10.26 19.51 36.68
C THR A 17 10.72 19.90 35.27
N ILE A 18 11.67 19.14 34.71
CA ILE A 18 12.10 19.27 33.34
C ILE A 18 10.91 18.88 32.49
N CYS A 19 10.20 19.87 31.97
CA CYS A 19 9.16 19.69 30.97
C CYS A 19 9.85 19.20 29.67
N ILE A 20 9.91 17.90 29.43
CA ILE A 20 10.34 17.32 28.16
C ILE A 20 9.28 17.72 27.15
N ILE A 21 9.55 18.76 26.37
CA ILE A 21 8.75 19.12 25.20
C ILE A 21 8.90 17.95 24.24
N LYS A 22 7.93 17.04 24.22
CA LYS A 22 7.77 16.08 23.14
C LYS A 22 7.61 16.90 21.86
N LYS A 23 8.67 16.99 21.07
CA LYS A 23 8.61 17.54 19.73
C LYS A 23 7.57 16.70 19.00
N HIS A 24 6.38 17.24 18.77
CA HIS A 24 5.42 16.61 17.88
C HIS A 24 6.08 16.58 16.49
N ILE A 25 6.59 15.42 16.11
CA ILE A 25 7.00 15.18 14.73
C ILE A 25 5.71 15.18 13.95
N VAL A 26 5.46 16.25 13.21
CA VAL A 26 4.36 16.30 12.25
C VAL A 26 4.76 15.38 11.11
N MET A 27 4.01 14.30 10.92
CA MET A 27 4.18 13.39 9.79
C MET A 27 4.03 14.18 8.49
N SER A 28 4.96 14.01 7.55
CA SER A 28 4.83 14.60 6.22
C SER A 28 3.70 13.91 5.44
N LYS A 29 3.17 14.58 4.42
CA LYS A 29 2.13 13.98 3.56
C LYS A 29 2.67 12.77 2.80
N ILE A 30 3.93 12.84 2.36
CA ILE A 30 4.55 11.71 1.66
C ILE A 30 4.74 10.51 2.58
N ASP A 31 5.13 10.72 3.85
CA ASP A 31 5.23 9.63 4.82
C ASP A 31 3.86 9.01 5.11
N PHE A 32 2.83 9.84 5.26
CA PHE A 32 1.46 9.35 5.42
C PHE A 32 1.02 8.49 4.22
N LEU A 33 1.23 8.97 2.99
CA LEU A 33 0.88 8.21 1.79
C LEU A 33 1.66 6.90 1.68
N LYS A 34 2.96 6.92 2.04
CA LYS A 34 3.80 5.72 2.09
C LYS A 34 3.26 4.69 3.09
N GLU A 35 2.91 5.13 4.30
CA GLU A 35 2.31 4.24 5.31
C GLU A 35 1.00 3.62 4.80
N GLN A 36 0.11 4.40 4.19
CA GLN A 36 -1.16 3.89 3.65
C GLN A 36 -0.93 2.86 2.51
N ILE A 37 0.07 3.06 1.66
CA ILE A 37 0.44 2.11 0.61
C ILE A 37 1.00 0.81 1.21
N ILE A 38 1.82 0.90 2.27
CA ILE A 38 2.34 -0.27 3.00
C ILE A 38 1.22 -1.03 3.69
N GLU A 39 0.30 -0.33 4.36
CA GLU A 39 -0.84 -0.97 5.05
C GLU A 39 -1.77 -1.69 4.06
N ALA A 40 -2.12 -1.05 2.94
CA ALA A 40 -2.94 -1.67 1.91
C ALA A 40 -2.27 -2.94 1.35
N ARG A 41 -0.98 -2.90 1.04
CA ARG A 41 -0.22 -4.07 0.58
C ARG A 41 -0.13 -5.17 1.65
N THR A 42 0.06 -4.80 2.90
CA THR A 42 0.07 -5.76 4.02
C THR A 42 -1.26 -6.51 4.10
N PHE A 43 -2.38 -5.81 3.90
CA PHE A 43 -3.68 -6.45 3.85
C PHE A 43 -3.84 -7.40 2.65
N VAL A 44 -3.41 -6.99 1.46
CA VAL A 44 -3.38 -7.87 0.26
C VAL A 44 -2.52 -9.11 0.51
N ASN A 45 -1.34 -8.94 1.09
CA ASN A 45 -0.44 -10.05 1.41
C ASN A 45 -1.09 -11.06 2.39
N ARG A 46 -1.84 -10.55 3.36
CA ARG A 46 -2.66 -11.41 4.23
C ARG A 46 -3.68 -12.21 3.42
N LEU A 47 -4.47 -11.56 2.55
CA LEU A 47 -5.44 -12.25 1.70
C LEU A 47 -4.79 -13.34 0.85
N MET A 48 -3.62 -13.04 0.26
CA MET A 48 -2.85 -14.00 -0.53
C MET A 48 -2.38 -15.20 0.30
N SER A 49 -1.99 -15.00 1.57
CA SER A 49 -1.51 -16.08 2.43
C SER A 49 -2.61 -17.01 2.94
N GLU A 50 -3.84 -16.53 2.99
CA GLU A 50 -4.99 -17.26 3.55
C GLU A 50 -5.74 -18.11 2.52
N LEU A 51 -5.49 -17.95 1.20
CA LEU A 51 -6.13 -18.73 0.15
C LEU A 51 -5.16 -19.77 -0.43
N PRO A 52 -5.52 -21.08 -0.47
CA PRO A 52 -4.75 -22.12 -1.14
C PRO A 52 -4.49 -21.78 -2.63
N GLU A 53 -3.28 -22.05 -3.11
CA GLU A 53 -2.84 -21.62 -4.44
C GLU A 53 -3.59 -22.26 -5.60
N ASP A 54 -4.06 -23.49 -5.43
CA ASP A 54 -4.87 -24.21 -6.41
C ASP A 54 -6.25 -23.58 -6.64
N LEU A 55 -6.72 -22.76 -5.69
CA LEU A 55 -7.98 -22.02 -5.81
C LEU A 55 -7.84 -20.65 -6.47
N TRP A 56 -6.62 -20.17 -6.73
CA TRP A 56 -6.44 -18.82 -7.27
C TRP A 56 -7.01 -18.62 -8.68
N TYR A 57 -7.12 -19.69 -9.45
CA TYR A 57 -7.69 -19.64 -10.82
C TYR A 57 -9.19 -19.88 -10.87
N VAL A 58 -9.81 -20.31 -9.76
CA VAL A 58 -11.23 -20.58 -9.71
C VAL A 58 -12.02 -19.27 -9.77
N ILE A 59 -13.03 -19.22 -10.64
CA ILE A 59 -14.03 -18.14 -10.68
C ILE A 59 -15.23 -18.62 -9.90
N PRO A 60 -15.51 -18.06 -8.69
CA PRO A 60 -16.67 -18.46 -7.93
C PRO A 60 -17.99 -18.10 -8.62
N GLU A 61 -19.05 -18.83 -8.30
CA GLU A 61 -20.39 -18.48 -8.75
C GLU A 61 -20.79 -17.08 -8.27
N GLY A 62 -21.31 -16.26 -9.17
CA GLY A 62 -21.68 -14.86 -8.86
C GLY A 62 -20.56 -13.85 -8.93
N THR A 63 -19.34 -14.25 -9.32
CA THR A 63 -18.24 -13.33 -9.64
C THR A 63 -17.86 -13.43 -11.12
N ASP A 64 -17.18 -12.39 -11.63
CA ASP A 64 -16.64 -12.35 -13.00
C ASP A 64 -15.12 -12.36 -13.02
N SER A 65 -14.48 -12.67 -11.87
CA SER A 65 -13.04 -12.58 -11.68
C SER A 65 -12.50 -13.76 -10.88
N ASN A 66 -11.21 -14.03 -11.03
CA ASN A 66 -10.50 -14.95 -10.16
C ASN A 66 -9.40 -14.22 -9.36
N PHE A 67 -8.97 -14.86 -8.28
CA PHE A 67 -8.07 -14.27 -7.33
C PHE A 67 -6.72 -13.86 -7.95
N ILE A 68 -6.18 -14.70 -8.83
CA ILE A 68 -4.89 -14.44 -9.48
C ILE A 68 -4.95 -13.21 -10.39
N TRP A 69 -6.08 -12.98 -11.07
CA TRP A 69 -6.24 -11.76 -11.88
C TRP A 69 -6.25 -10.52 -11.00
N GLN A 70 -6.91 -10.55 -9.85
CA GLN A 70 -6.91 -9.44 -8.90
C GLN A 70 -5.49 -9.09 -8.45
N VAL A 71 -4.70 -10.08 -8.06
CA VAL A 71 -3.30 -9.87 -7.65
C VAL A 71 -2.46 -9.28 -8.78
N GLY A 72 -2.58 -9.83 -9.98
CA GLY A 72 -1.85 -9.34 -11.15
C GLY A 72 -2.26 -7.92 -11.56
N HIS A 73 -3.54 -7.59 -11.44
CA HIS A 73 -4.04 -6.23 -11.69
C HIS A 73 -3.48 -5.24 -10.65
N LEU A 74 -3.42 -5.62 -9.39
CA LEU A 74 -2.80 -4.80 -8.34
C LEU A 74 -1.30 -4.58 -8.57
N LEU A 75 -0.57 -5.57 -9.09
CA LEU A 75 0.84 -5.39 -9.45
C LEU A 75 1.01 -4.29 -10.51
N VAL A 76 0.27 -4.37 -11.61
CA VAL A 76 0.39 -3.38 -12.70
C VAL A 76 -0.14 -2.02 -12.29
N SER A 77 -1.19 -1.97 -11.48
CA SER A 77 -1.77 -0.73 -10.96
C SER A 77 -0.83 -0.01 -9.99
N GLN A 78 -0.20 -0.71 -9.07
CA GLN A 78 0.77 -0.11 -8.15
C GLN A 78 1.96 0.46 -8.92
N ASN A 79 2.54 -0.28 -9.89
CA ASN A 79 3.57 0.26 -10.77
C ASN A 79 3.12 1.52 -11.51
N PHE A 80 1.89 1.54 -12.01
CA PHE A 80 1.37 2.67 -12.77
C PHE A 80 1.16 3.90 -11.87
N HIS A 81 0.41 3.75 -10.78
CA HIS A 81 0.02 4.87 -9.92
C HIS A 81 1.16 5.41 -9.06
N THR A 82 2.09 4.54 -8.62
CA THR A 82 3.15 4.93 -7.67
C THR A 82 4.47 5.32 -8.37
N LEU A 83 4.78 4.68 -9.50
CA LEU A 83 6.03 4.95 -10.23
C LEU A 83 5.76 5.72 -11.51
N THR A 84 5.07 5.11 -12.49
CA THR A 84 4.95 5.69 -13.83
C THR A 84 4.31 7.07 -13.82
N ALA A 85 3.22 7.25 -13.07
CA ALA A 85 2.52 8.52 -12.98
C ALA A 85 3.27 9.57 -12.15
N VAL A 86 4.11 9.17 -11.20
CA VAL A 86 4.78 10.06 -10.23
C VAL A 86 6.20 10.43 -10.65
N THR A 87 7.00 9.46 -11.04
CA THR A 87 8.43 9.67 -11.40
C THR A 87 8.79 9.22 -12.82
N GLY A 88 7.85 8.60 -13.53
CA GLY A 88 8.06 8.09 -14.88
C GLY A 88 8.43 6.60 -14.92
N VAL A 89 8.88 6.15 -16.07
CA VAL A 89 9.28 4.75 -16.28
C VAL A 89 10.50 4.43 -15.41
N ASN A 90 10.37 3.39 -14.59
CA ASN A 90 11.43 2.95 -13.68
C ASN A 90 12.26 1.83 -14.34
N GLU A 91 13.56 2.07 -14.54
CA GLU A 91 14.47 1.11 -15.17
C GLU A 91 14.66 -0.16 -14.35
N LYS A 92 14.60 -0.09 -13.01
CA LYS A 92 14.73 -1.25 -12.13
C LYS A 92 13.55 -2.20 -12.34
N VAL A 93 12.33 -1.65 -12.48
CA VAL A 93 11.15 -2.43 -12.87
C VAL A 93 11.37 -3.11 -14.23
N GLY A 94 11.82 -2.35 -15.24
CA GLY A 94 12.05 -2.91 -16.59
C GLY A 94 13.08 -4.04 -16.64
N ARG A 95 14.03 -4.08 -15.67
CA ARG A 95 15.04 -5.15 -15.58
C ARG A 95 14.58 -6.37 -14.78
N LEU A 96 13.77 -6.19 -13.73
CA LEU A 96 13.44 -7.22 -12.76
C LEU A 96 12.07 -7.84 -12.96
N VAL A 97 11.15 -7.11 -13.61
CA VAL A 97 9.75 -7.51 -13.74
C VAL A 97 9.35 -7.49 -15.21
N PRO A 98 8.73 -8.54 -15.75
CA PRO A 98 8.22 -8.54 -17.10
C PRO A 98 6.94 -7.69 -17.23
N ILE A 99 7.03 -6.42 -16.83
CA ILE A 99 5.88 -5.52 -16.66
C ILE A 99 5.04 -5.35 -17.93
N GLN A 100 5.66 -5.41 -19.10
CA GLN A 100 4.93 -5.34 -20.36
C GLN A 100 4.06 -6.59 -20.59
N LYS A 101 4.54 -7.80 -20.20
CA LYS A 101 3.75 -9.04 -20.21
C LYS A 101 2.55 -8.88 -19.28
N TYR A 102 2.76 -8.42 -18.07
CA TYR A 102 1.71 -8.24 -17.06
C TYR A 102 0.70 -7.17 -17.46
N ASN A 103 1.14 -6.03 -18.01
CA ASN A 103 0.24 -5.01 -18.53
C ASN A 103 -0.71 -5.57 -19.62
N ARG A 104 -0.25 -6.47 -20.50
CA ARG A 104 -1.12 -7.08 -21.53
C ARG A 104 -2.16 -8.03 -20.93
N ILE A 105 -1.83 -8.70 -19.83
CA ILE A 105 -2.69 -9.73 -19.22
C ILE A 105 -3.66 -9.10 -18.21
N PHE A 106 -3.16 -8.19 -17.37
CA PHE A 106 -3.87 -7.69 -16.20
C PHE A 106 -4.37 -6.25 -16.31
N ASN A 107 -4.15 -5.58 -17.46
CA ASN A 107 -4.66 -4.24 -17.65
C ASN A 107 -6.20 -4.27 -17.71
N GLY A 108 -6.84 -3.71 -16.68
CA GLY A 108 -8.29 -3.65 -16.57
C GLY A 108 -8.98 -2.66 -17.51
N MET A 109 -8.22 -1.83 -18.28
CA MET A 109 -8.80 -0.84 -19.17
C MET A 109 -9.28 -1.49 -20.46
N GLY A 110 -10.61 -1.63 -20.60
CA GLY A 110 -11.25 -2.11 -21.83
C GLY A 110 -11.31 -3.64 -21.97
N THR A 111 -10.90 -4.41 -20.99
CA THR A 111 -11.09 -5.86 -20.98
C THR A 111 -12.40 -6.22 -20.29
N LEU A 112 -13.22 -7.04 -20.98
CA LEU A 112 -14.43 -7.63 -20.39
C LEU A 112 -14.12 -8.80 -19.46
N HIS A 113 -12.91 -9.37 -19.55
CA HIS A 113 -12.51 -10.55 -18.79
C HIS A 113 -11.55 -10.14 -17.65
N ARG A 114 -12.00 -10.35 -16.44
CA ARG A 114 -11.23 -10.10 -15.21
C ARG A 114 -10.73 -11.42 -14.61
N SER A 115 -10.35 -12.34 -15.48
CA SER A 115 -9.84 -13.66 -15.10
C SER A 115 -8.76 -14.12 -16.05
N ILE A 116 -7.92 -15.05 -15.60
CA ILE A 116 -6.93 -15.75 -16.42
C ILE A 116 -7.04 -17.25 -16.22
N GLU A 117 -6.65 -17.99 -17.26
CA GLU A 117 -6.62 -19.45 -17.24
C GLU A 117 -5.49 -19.99 -16.37
N GLU A 118 -5.72 -21.18 -15.82
CA GLU A 118 -4.71 -21.91 -15.06
C GLU A 118 -3.43 -22.14 -15.87
N GLY A 119 -2.27 -21.94 -15.22
CA GLY A 119 -0.97 -22.15 -15.83
C GLY A 119 -0.44 -21.01 -16.70
N LEU A 120 -1.24 -19.96 -16.97
CA LEU A 120 -0.75 -18.81 -17.75
C LEU A 120 0.35 -18.03 -17.03
N ILE A 121 0.20 -17.84 -15.71
CA ILE A 121 1.17 -17.24 -14.81
C ILE A 121 1.22 -18.09 -13.54
N PRO A 122 2.34 -18.70 -13.16
CA PRO A 122 2.47 -19.42 -11.89
C PRO A 122 2.20 -18.51 -10.70
N VAL A 123 1.46 -18.99 -9.68
CA VAL A 123 1.16 -18.23 -8.47
C VAL A 123 2.43 -17.75 -7.76
N ALA A 124 3.43 -18.64 -7.63
CA ALA A 124 4.70 -18.31 -6.99
C ALA A 124 5.44 -17.18 -7.74
N GLU A 125 5.47 -17.21 -9.09
CA GLU A 125 6.03 -16.13 -9.91
C GLU A 125 5.32 -14.81 -9.61
N LEU A 126 3.99 -14.80 -9.60
CA LEU A 126 3.22 -13.58 -9.40
C LEU A 126 3.41 -13.00 -8.00
N ARG A 127 3.47 -13.84 -6.96
CA ARG A 127 3.78 -13.42 -5.58
C ARG A 127 5.13 -12.71 -5.50
N GLU A 128 6.18 -13.32 -6.04
CA GLU A 128 7.53 -12.75 -6.06
C GLU A 128 7.55 -11.41 -6.79
N GLN A 129 6.94 -11.33 -7.96
CA GLN A 129 6.93 -10.11 -8.78
C GLN A 129 6.12 -8.97 -8.13
N THR A 130 5.06 -9.31 -7.41
CA THR A 130 4.27 -8.35 -6.63
C THR A 130 5.10 -7.73 -5.52
N GLU A 131 5.89 -8.53 -4.80
CA GLU A 131 6.78 -8.05 -3.76
C GLU A 131 7.90 -7.16 -4.32
N ILE A 132 8.51 -7.55 -5.45
CA ILE A 132 9.54 -6.75 -6.12
C ILE A 132 9.00 -5.38 -6.51
N ILE A 133 7.80 -5.30 -7.11
CA ILE A 133 7.16 -4.02 -7.46
C ILE A 133 6.92 -3.18 -6.21
N HIS A 134 6.36 -3.78 -5.16
CA HIS A 134 6.08 -3.06 -3.92
C HIS A 134 7.35 -2.45 -3.32
N GLN A 135 8.41 -3.24 -3.23
CA GLN A 135 9.70 -2.77 -2.70
C GLN A 135 10.26 -1.59 -3.52
N ILE A 136 10.22 -1.68 -4.86
CA ILE A 136 10.68 -0.59 -5.73
C ILE A 136 9.81 0.67 -5.53
N CYS A 137 8.50 0.51 -5.34
CA CYS A 137 7.60 1.63 -5.05
C CYS A 137 7.97 2.33 -3.73
N ILE A 138 8.23 1.58 -2.67
CA ILE A 138 8.62 2.15 -1.37
C ILE A 138 9.97 2.86 -1.46
N GLU A 139 10.99 2.23 -2.08
CA GLU A 139 12.28 2.86 -2.32
C GLU A 139 12.15 4.18 -3.10
N ASN A 140 11.28 4.22 -4.10
CA ASN A 140 11.01 5.44 -4.87
C ASN A 140 10.35 6.53 -4.01
N LEU A 141 9.36 6.19 -3.19
CA LEU A 141 8.69 7.13 -2.29
C LEU A 141 9.64 7.74 -1.27
N GLU A 142 10.67 7.01 -0.81
CA GLU A 142 11.70 7.50 0.10
C GLU A 142 12.60 8.58 -0.51
N THR A 143 12.61 8.70 -1.83
CA THR A 143 13.35 9.76 -2.54
C THR A 143 12.55 11.06 -2.70
N LEU A 144 11.25 11.05 -2.37
CA LEU A 144 10.33 12.16 -2.57
C LEU A 144 10.11 12.96 -1.27
N ASN A 145 9.64 14.19 -1.44
CA ASN A 145 9.19 15.05 -0.35
C ASN A 145 7.81 15.65 -0.68
N ASP A 146 7.24 16.42 0.24
CA ASP A 146 5.91 17.02 0.07
C ASP A 146 5.82 18.03 -1.10
N ASP A 147 6.96 18.63 -1.50
CA ASP A 147 6.97 19.66 -2.55
C ASP A 147 6.52 19.11 -3.90
N VAL A 148 6.87 17.85 -4.20
CA VAL A 148 6.52 17.23 -5.48
C VAL A 148 5.03 16.84 -5.57
N LEU A 149 4.31 16.77 -4.46
CA LEU A 149 2.94 16.24 -4.43
C LEU A 149 1.94 17.09 -5.20
N ALA A 150 2.17 18.41 -5.29
CA ALA A 150 1.30 19.33 -6.04
C ALA A 150 1.62 19.39 -7.54
N GLU A 151 2.71 18.77 -7.97
CA GLU A 151 3.09 18.74 -9.38
C GLU A 151 2.11 17.89 -10.21
N CYS A 152 1.99 18.24 -11.50
CA CYS A 152 1.29 17.40 -12.46
C CYS A 152 1.95 16.03 -12.58
N LEU A 153 1.18 15.04 -13.03
CA LEU A 153 1.69 13.72 -13.35
C LEU A 153 2.78 13.79 -14.41
N GLN A 154 3.66 12.80 -14.41
CA GLN A 154 4.56 12.58 -15.53
C GLN A 154 3.78 12.38 -16.83
N PRO A 155 4.36 12.69 -18.00
CA PRO A 155 3.72 12.41 -19.28
C PRO A 155 3.29 10.96 -19.39
N LEU A 156 2.01 10.73 -19.62
CA LEU A 156 1.39 9.41 -19.76
C LEU A 156 0.87 9.20 -21.18
N PRO A 157 0.80 7.96 -21.69
CA PRO A 157 0.28 7.66 -23.03
C PRO A 157 -1.25 7.87 -23.13
N PHE A 158 -1.93 8.03 -21.99
CA PHE A 158 -3.37 8.31 -21.90
C PHE A 158 -3.66 9.15 -20.65
N LYS A 159 -4.81 9.81 -20.61
CA LYS A 159 -5.23 10.58 -19.43
C LYS A 159 -5.44 9.62 -18.25
N HIS A 160 -4.83 9.96 -17.11
CA HIS A 160 -5.06 9.19 -15.87
C HIS A 160 -6.56 9.27 -15.48
N PRO A 161 -7.19 8.13 -15.14
CA PRO A 161 -8.66 8.09 -14.96
C PRO A 161 -9.17 8.95 -13.82
N VAL A 162 -8.38 9.16 -12.75
CA VAL A 162 -8.83 9.81 -11.51
C VAL A 162 -7.85 10.82 -10.92
N ALA A 163 -6.67 11.03 -11.51
CA ALA A 163 -5.64 11.89 -10.95
C ALA A 163 -5.11 12.90 -11.98
N GLU A 164 -4.80 14.10 -11.54
CA GLU A 164 -4.12 15.15 -12.28
C GLU A 164 -2.79 15.53 -11.62
N THR A 165 -2.66 15.27 -10.32
CA THR A 165 -1.46 15.55 -9.52
C THR A 165 -0.84 14.26 -8.97
N LYS A 166 0.45 14.34 -8.62
CA LYS A 166 1.17 13.22 -8.00
C LYS A 166 0.55 12.80 -6.66
N TYR A 167 0.04 13.76 -5.87
CA TYR A 167 -0.72 13.48 -4.65
C TYR A 167 -1.94 12.61 -4.93
N GLU A 168 -2.72 12.96 -5.95
CA GLU A 168 -3.93 12.22 -6.30
C GLU A 168 -3.62 10.81 -6.79
N ALA A 169 -2.54 10.64 -7.58
CA ALA A 169 -2.10 9.32 -8.05
C ALA A 169 -1.67 8.41 -6.89
N LEU A 170 -0.85 8.92 -5.97
CA LEU A 170 -0.42 8.18 -4.78
C LEU A 170 -1.60 7.89 -3.85
N SER A 171 -2.48 8.86 -3.65
CA SER A 171 -3.71 8.69 -2.85
C SER A 171 -4.66 7.66 -3.48
N TRP A 172 -4.71 7.58 -4.80
CA TRP A 172 -5.50 6.57 -5.49
C TRP A 172 -4.87 5.17 -5.40
N SER A 173 -3.56 5.06 -5.40
CA SER A 173 -2.86 3.77 -5.35
C SER A 173 -3.36 2.89 -4.20
N PHE A 174 -3.33 3.36 -2.95
CA PHE A 174 -3.79 2.56 -1.83
C PHE A 174 -5.32 2.38 -1.80
N LYS A 175 -6.10 3.38 -2.23
CA LYS A 175 -7.57 3.25 -2.32
C LYS A 175 -7.97 2.18 -3.33
N HIS A 176 -7.31 2.15 -4.47
CA HIS A 176 -7.53 1.17 -5.52
C HIS A 176 -7.14 -0.24 -5.05
N GLU A 177 -6.04 -0.35 -4.33
CA GLU A 177 -5.61 -1.60 -3.72
C GLU A 177 -6.64 -2.11 -2.70
N MET A 178 -7.16 -1.24 -1.83
CA MET A 178 -8.23 -1.58 -0.88
C MET A 178 -9.54 -1.91 -1.57
N TRP A 179 -9.88 -1.28 -2.70
CA TRP A 179 -11.04 -1.65 -3.49
C TRP A 179 -10.93 -3.08 -4.01
N HIS A 180 -9.81 -3.43 -4.65
CA HIS A 180 -9.59 -4.79 -5.13
C HIS A 180 -9.43 -5.82 -4.01
N SER A 181 -8.96 -5.41 -2.84
CA SER A 181 -8.95 -6.25 -1.64
C SER A 181 -10.35 -6.70 -1.22
N ALA A 182 -11.35 -5.84 -1.36
CA ALA A 182 -12.74 -6.21 -1.09
C ALA A 182 -13.28 -7.24 -2.10
N GLU A 183 -12.88 -7.14 -3.38
CA GLU A 183 -13.20 -8.15 -4.39
C GLU A 183 -12.47 -9.48 -4.10
N MET A 184 -11.20 -9.43 -3.70
CA MET A 184 -10.43 -10.60 -3.29
C MET A 184 -11.06 -11.30 -2.08
N GLU A 185 -11.53 -10.53 -1.10
CA GLU A 185 -12.24 -11.08 0.06
C GLU A 185 -13.58 -11.72 -0.34
N ALA A 186 -14.32 -11.12 -1.26
CA ALA A 186 -15.55 -11.70 -1.79
C ALA A 186 -15.28 -13.06 -2.47
N ILE A 187 -14.23 -13.13 -3.32
CA ILE A 187 -13.80 -14.37 -3.95
C ILE A 187 -13.43 -15.43 -2.89
N LYS A 188 -12.63 -15.07 -1.89
CA LYS A 188 -12.22 -15.97 -0.81
C LYS A 188 -13.43 -16.52 -0.04
N ARG A 189 -14.38 -15.66 0.30
CA ARG A 189 -15.58 -16.05 1.03
C ARG A 189 -16.44 -17.04 0.24
N GLU A 190 -16.64 -16.82 -1.05
CA GLU A 190 -17.37 -17.75 -1.92
C GLU A 190 -16.64 -19.10 -2.06
N LEU A 191 -15.31 -19.10 -1.98
CA LEU A 191 -14.48 -20.31 -1.98
C LEU A 191 -14.38 -20.99 -0.59
N GLY A 192 -15.02 -20.44 0.45
CA GLY A 192 -15.03 -21.02 1.79
C GLY A 192 -13.86 -20.58 2.70
N TYR A 193 -13.15 -19.52 2.34
CA TYR A 193 -11.99 -18.98 3.08
C TYR A 193 -12.23 -17.52 3.52
N PRO A 194 -13.30 -17.19 4.27
CA PRO A 194 -13.53 -15.82 4.74
C PRO A 194 -12.44 -15.36 5.71
N ILE A 195 -12.25 -14.05 5.81
CA ILE A 195 -11.35 -13.48 6.84
C ILE A 195 -11.95 -13.74 8.24
N VAL A 196 -11.15 -14.28 9.13
CA VAL A 196 -11.47 -14.37 10.55
C VAL A 196 -10.86 -13.14 11.25
N TRP A 197 -11.72 -12.21 11.66
CA TRP A 197 -11.29 -10.97 12.35
C TRP A 197 -11.06 -11.15 13.85
N MET A 198 -11.77 -12.06 14.47
CA MET A 198 -11.65 -12.39 15.90
C MET A 198 -11.79 -13.90 16.05
N GLU A 199 -10.80 -14.49 16.69
CA GLU A 199 -10.94 -15.84 17.20
C GLU A 199 -11.81 -15.75 18.46
N GLY A 200 -12.96 -16.44 18.48
CA GLY A 200 -13.93 -16.43 19.57
C GLY A 200 -13.44 -17.15 20.82
#